data_1376be440b160734c1d75f22b3ff2b09
#
_entry.id   1376be440b160734c1d75f22b3ff2b09
#
_cell.length_a   1.000
_cell.length_b   1.000
_cell.length_c   1.000
_cell.angle_alpha   90.00
_cell.angle_beta   90.00
_cell.angle_gamma   90.00
#
_symmetry.space_group_name_H-M   'P 1'
#
loop_
_entity.id
_entity.type
_entity.pdbx_description
1 polymer ?
#
loop_
_entity_poly.entity_id
_entity_poly.type
_entity_poly.pdbx_seq_one_letter_code
_entity_poly.pdbx_strand_id
1 'polypeptide(L)'
;MMTFDKSLKKIVKATLVGAAVAALASPVSAETTLRGASMFDGEHTFTKTLVKFGELTSKYYNGDVTFNLSLNGELGVEKDYVTYLNQGIAIDYTILAPSNMARFAPSIPLMDMPFLFRDLDHWNAVLSSNILAPLEKELSDKADIIIVGYAGGGTRNLISNKKISNLQELSGHKMRVMGAPIQAQVFNAIGAAPSAISYNEVYNAIQAGVIDGLENEAASIQNLKFYEVAPFVTKTAHTITVRPIVFSGKSFRKLPADLQTAIMKAGKEAGSYGRELESHEDAIKLKQMADAGQINVSEFANREKLLTMVKPAQDKFAESISATKLLEAIRNK
;
A
#
# COMPACT_ATOMS: atom_id res chain seq x y z
N MET A 1 28.42 93.95 -15.52
CA MET A 1 28.06 95.07 -14.69
C MET A 1 27.06 94.58 -13.70
N MET A 2 27.58 94.33 -12.50
CA MET A 2 27.00 94.73 -11.21
C MET A 2 25.56 94.20 -10.97
N THR A 3 25.20 93.66 -9.84
CA THR A 3 25.72 93.70 -8.47
C THR A 3 25.07 92.59 -7.63
N PHE A 4 25.80 92.16 -6.62
CA PHE A 4 25.38 91.37 -5.43
C PHE A 4 24.07 91.83 -4.78
N ASP A 5 23.32 90.95 -4.23
CA ASP A 5 23.00 91.12 -2.81
C ASP A 5 22.69 89.78 -2.08
N LYS A 6 23.16 89.77 -0.83
CA LYS A 6 23.07 88.66 0.19
C LYS A 6 21.85 88.89 1.04
N SER A 7 21.29 87.80 1.55
CA SER A 7 20.94 87.54 2.96
C SER A 7 19.75 86.63 3.05
N LEU A 8 19.61 85.78 3.85
CA LEU A 8 19.76 85.42 5.22
C LEU A 8 19.16 84.00 5.51
N LYS A 9 19.88 83.29 6.25
CA LYS A 9 19.52 81.94 6.81
C LYS A 9 18.21 81.95 7.58
N LYS A 10 17.37 80.95 7.41
CA LYS A 10 16.55 80.43 8.47
C LYS A 10 16.58 78.86 8.42
N ILE A 11 17.24 78.30 9.40
CA ILE A 11 17.29 76.93 9.73
C ILE A 11 15.92 76.53 10.28
N VAL A 12 15.20 75.66 9.61
CA VAL A 12 14.09 74.92 10.21
C VAL A 12 14.52 73.46 10.37
N LYS A 13 14.79 73.06 11.58
CA LYS A 13 14.98 71.66 11.95
C LYS A 13 13.63 70.96 11.84
N ALA A 14 13.45 70.15 10.78
CA ALA A 14 12.36 69.20 10.69
C ALA A 14 12.86 67.90 11.27
N THR A 15 12.41 67.55 12.44
CA THR A 15 12.62 66.25 13.08
C THR A 15 11.79 65.22 12.37
N LEU A 16 12.43 64.36 11.53
CA LEU A 16 11.80 63.20 10.94
C LEU A 16 11.71 62.10 12.01
N VAL A 17 10.54 61.95 12.59
CA VAL A 17 10.16 60.75 13.36
C VAL A 17 9.83 59.66 12.32
N GLY A 18 10.82 58.85 11.99
CA GLY A 18 10.65 57.64 11.17
C GLY A 18 10.01 56.58 12.06
N ALA A 19 8.69 56.44 12.02
CA ALA A 19 8.02 55.24 12.52
C ALA A 19 8.35 54.07 11.60
N ALA A 20 9.32 53.26 12.01
CA ALA A 20 9.55 51.94 11.36
C ALA A 20 8.36 51.04 11.74
N VAL A 21 7.37 50.95 10.86
CA VAL A 21 6.36 49.88 10.87
C VAL A 21 7.09 48.61 10.40
N ALA A 22 7.65 47.86 11.33
CA ALA A 22 8.05 46.47 11.08
C ALA A 22 6.77 45.72 10.83
N ALA A 23 6.36 45.58 9.58
CA ALA A 23 5.35 44.62 9.16
C ALA A 23 5.87 43.24 9.56
N LEU A 24 5.33 42.68 10.62
CA LEU A 24 5.41 41.25 10.93
C LEU A 24 4.69 40.54 9.78
N ALA A 25 5.38 40.36 8.65
CA ALA A 25 4.96 39.39 7.65
C ALA A 25 5.09 38.03 8.31
N SER A 26 4.01 37.55 8.94
CA SER A 26 3.88 36.13 9.23
C SER A 26 4.14 35.41 7.93
N PRO A 27 5.05 34.45 7.88
CA PRO A 27 5.21 33.64 6.66
C PRO A 27 3.85 33.00 6.39
N VAL A 28 3.20 33.41 5.31
CA VAL A 28 2.07 32.65 4.76
C VAL A 28 2.68 31.31 4.41
N SER A 29 2.46 30.33 5.29
CA SER A 29 2.80 28.95 4.99
C SER A 29 2.02 28.58 3.75
N ALA A 30 2.71 28.37 2.65
CA ALA A 30 2.05 27.91 1.43
C ALA A 30 1.33 26.59 1.78
N GLU A 31 0.04 26.53 1.48
CA GLU A 31 -0.78 25.34 1.65
C GLU A 31 -0.09 24.14 0.98
N THR A 32 0.19 23.10 1.77
CA THR A 32 0.84 21.89 1.26
C THR A 32 -0.22 20.93 0.76
N THR A 33 -0.24 20.64 -0.54
CA THR A 33 -1.12 19.62 -1.12
C THR A 33 -0.37 18.31 -1.25
N LEU A 34 -0.87 17.24 -0.62
CA LEU A 34 -0.39 15.88 -0.73
C LEU A 34 -1.30 15.07 -1.68
N ARG A 35 -0.69 14.45 -2.69
CA ARG A 35 -1.38 13.72 -3.75
C ARG A 35 -1.31 12.22 -3.45
N GLY A 36 -2.45 11.57 -3.40
CA GLY A 36 -2.56 10.13 -3.21
C GLY A 36 -3.20 9.42 -4.40
N ALA A 37 -3.09 8.11 -4.44
CA ALA A 37 -3.80 7.28 -5.40
C ALA A 37 -4.28 5.97 -4.76
N SER A 38 -5.46 5.51 -5.20
CA SER A 38 -6.00 4.19 -4.92
C SER A 38 -6.49 3.53 -6.21
N MET A 39 -6.27 2.24 -6.37
CA MET A 39 -6.86 1.47 -7.47
C MET A 39 -8.35 1.24 -7.32
N PHE A 40 -8.88 1.45 -6.12
CA PHE A 40 -10.22 1.09 -5.71
C PHE A 40 -11.10 2.32 -5.54
N ASP A 41 -12.40 2.10 -5.45
CA ASP A 41 -13.38 3.14 -5.11
C ASP A 41 -13.29 3.59 -3.64
N GLY A 42 -14.15 4.55 -3.25
CA GLY A 42 -14.19 5.10 -1.90
C GLY A 42 -14.64 4.11 -0.81
N GLU A 43 -15.32 3.04 -1.18
CA GLU A 43 -15.87 2.06 -0.24
C GLU A 43 -14.87 0.94 0.10
N HIS A 44 -13.81 0.80 -0.68
CA HIS A 44 -12.78 -0.21 -0.42
C HIS A 44 -11.98 0.10 0.86
N THR A 45 -11.68 -0.92 1.66
CA THR A 45 -10.97 -0.78 2.95
C THR A 45 -9.61 -0.08 2.83
N PHE A 46 -8.87 -0.29 1.75
CA PHE A 46 -7.61 0.39 1.50
C PHE A 46 -7.79 1.88 1.22
N THR A 47 -8.82 2.25 0.48
CA THR A 47 -9.16 3.67 0.23
C THR A 47 -9.60 4.36 1.52
N LYS A 48 -10.46 3.73 2.31
CA LYS A 48 -10.86 4.23 3.65
C LYS A 48 -9.63 4.42 4.57
N THR A 49 -8.65 3.55 4.47
CA THR A 49 -7.38 3.68 5.21
C THR A 49 -6.59 4.92 4.77
N LEU A 50 -6.51 5.20 3.46
CA LEU A 50 -5.84 6.41 2.94
C LEU A 50 -6.59 7.70 3.33
N VAL A 51 -7.92 7.69 3.31
CA VAL A 51 -8.74 8.80 3.81
C VAL A 51 -8.44 9.04 5.29
N LYS A 52 -8.43 7.97 6.11
CA LYS A 52 -8.07 8.04 7.53
C LYS A 52 -6.67 8.58 7.77
N PHE A 53 -5.72 8.21 6.93
CA PHE A 53 -4.37 8.75 6.96
C PHE A 53 -4.34 10.27 6.74
N GLY A 54 -5.12 10.78 5.79
CA GLY A 54 -5.27 12.21 5.54
C GLY A 54 -5.87 12.96 6.73
N GLU A 55 -6.99 12.46 7.28
CA GLU A 55 -7.66 13.00 8.46
C GLU A 55 -6.71 13.10 9.67
N LEU A 56 -5.97 12.02 9.94
CA LEU A 56 -5.05 11.96 11.08
C LEU A 56 -3.83 12.86 10.86
N THR A 57 -3.33 12.97 9.63
CA THR A 57 -2.24 13.89 9.33
C THR A 57 -2.66 15.34 9.58
N SER A 58 -3.84 15.74 9.10
CA SER A 58 -4.42 17.07 9.37
C SER A 58 -4.66 17.31 10.86
N LYS A 59 -5.06 16.27 11.60
CA LYS A 59 -5.22 16.36 13.08
C LYS A 59 -3.91 16.60 13.81
N TYR A 60 -2.80 16.03 13.34
CA TYR A 60 -1.51 16.10 14.04
C TYR A 60 -0.60 17.21 13.55
N TYR A 61 -0.90 17.81 12.44
CA TYR A 61 -0.18 18.95 11.88
C TYR A 61 -0.89 20.26 12.21
N ASN A 62 -0.15 21.24 12.71
CA ASN A 62 -0.71 22.55 13.07
C ASN A 62 -0.76 23.56 11.92
N GLY A 63 -0.25 23.20 10.73
CA GLY A 63 -0.28 24.01 9.52
C GLY A 63 -1.37 23.57 8.56
N ASP A 64 -1.47 24.25 7.43
CA ASP A 64 -2.43 23.93 6.38
C ASP A 64 -1.91 22.80 5.50
N VAL A 65 -2.66 21.71 5.42
CA VAL A 65 -2.38 20.56 4.53
C VAL A 65 -3.69 20.06 3.90
N THR A 66 -3.68 19.87 2.60
CA THR A 66 -4.79 19.26 1.85
C THR A 66 -4.38 17.93 1.23
N PHE A 67 -5.36 17.08 1.01
CA PHE A 67 -5.17 15.74 0.44
C PHE A 67 -6.01 15.61 -0.82
N ASN A 68 -5.33 15.32 -1.93
CA ASN A 68 -5.97 15.01 -3.20
C ASN A 68 -5.77 13.52 -3.50
N LEU A 69 -6.82 12.72 -3.36
CA LEU A 69 -6.80 11.26 -3.55
C LEU A 69 -7.52 10.87 -4.83
N SER A 70 -6.76 10.45 -5.84
CA SER A 70 -7.30 9.86 -7.08
C SER A 70 -7.74 8.43 -6.82
N LEU A 71 -8.94 8.07 -7.28
CA LEU A 71 -9.56 6.76 -7.05
C LEU A 71 -9.67 5.94 -8.34
N ASN A 72 -10.20 4.72 -8.23
CA ASN A 72 -10.57 3.86 -9.36
C ASN A 72 -9.45 3.60 -10.39
N GLY A 73 -8.20 3.66 -9.96
CA GLY A 73 -7.07 3.46 -10.86
C GLY A 73 -6.90 4.55 -11.92
N GLU A 74 -7.43 5.76 -11.71
CA GLU A 74 -7.30 6.89 -12.67
C GLU A 74 -5.85 7.19 -13.04
N LEU A 75 -4.90 6.95 -12.11
CA LEU A 75 -3.47 7.15 -12.34
C LEU A 75 -2.72 5.84 -12.68
N GLY A 76 -3.44 4.77 -13.05
CA GLY A 76 -2.88 3.47 -13.38
C GLY A 76 -2.99 2.44 -12.27
N VAL A 77 -2.12 1.44 -12.28
CA VAL A 77 -2.10 0.33 -11.32
C VAL A 77 -0.97 0.48 -10.29
N GLU A 78 -0.96 -0.32 -9.24
CA GLU A 78 0.02 -0.22 -8.15
C GLU A 78 1.49 -0.22 -8.62
N LYS A 79 1.85 -0.96 -9.67
CA LYS A 79 3.20 -0.94 -10.25
C LYS A 79 3.59 0.43 -10.83
N ASP A 80 2.61 1.18 -11.33
CA ASP A 80 2.83 2.54 -11.84
C ASP A 80 3.01 3.49 -10.66
N TYR A 81 2.23 3.32 -9.58
CA TYR A 81 2.36 4.08 -8.33
C TYR A 81 3.75 3.93 -7.70
N VAL A 82 4.33 2.72 -7.71
CA VAL A 82 5.71 2.50 -7.23
C VAL A 82 6.70 3.34 -8.04
N THR A 83 6.51 3.41 -9.36
CA THR A 83 7.36 4.23 -10.23
C THR A 83 7.20 5.72 -9.92
N TYR A 84 5.97 6.19 -9.72
CA TYR A 84 5.69 7.59 -9.39
C TYR A 84 6.30 7.99 -8.04
N LEU A 85 6.16 7.15 -7.01
CA LEU A 85 6.78 7.39 -5.70
C LEU A 85 8.30 7.44 -5.78
N ASN A 86 8.93 6.48 -6.48
CA ASN A 86 10.38 6.43 -6.68
C ASN A 86 10.90 7.69 -7.40
N GLN A 87 10.17 8.19 -8.38
CA GLN A 87 10.52 9.38 -9.14
C GLN A 87 10.13 10.69 -8.42
N GLY A 88 9.22 10.63 -7.44
CA GLY A 88 8.67 11.82 -6.76
C GLY A 88 7.77 12.66 -7.67
N ILE A 89 6.99 11.99 -8.54
CA ILE A 89 6.06 12.61 -9.48
C ILE A 89 4.64 12.07 -9.27
N ALA A 90 3.66 12.74 -9.82
CA ALA A 90 2.23 12.39 -9.85
C ALA A 90 1.61 12.15 -8.46
N ILE A 91 2.17 11.31 -7.60
CA ILE A 91 1.68 11.02 -6.26
C ILE A 91 2.77 11.13 -5.20
N ASP A 92 2.37 11.43 -3.97
CA ASP A 92 3.24 11.55 -2.82
C ASP A 92 3.08 10.35 -1.88
N TYR A 93 1.87 9.74 -1.82
CA TYR A 93 1.55 8.60 -0.98
C TYR A 93 0.53 7.65 -1.64
N THR A 94 0.52 6.40 -1.20
CA THR A 94 -0.48 5.39 -1.56
C THR A 94 -0.44 4.21 -0.58
N ILE A 95 -1.28 3.21 -0.84
CA ILE A 95 -1.27 1.90 -0.19
C ILE A 95 -1.13 0.83 -1.26
N LEU A 96 -0.22 -0.15 -1.09
CA LEU A 96 0.02 -1.17 -2.11
C LEU A 96 0.58 -2.47 -1.55
N ALA A 97 0.53 -3.53 -2.38
CA ALA A 97 1.09 -4.82 -2.02
C ALA A 97 2.63 -4.81 -2.10
N PRO A 98 3.34 -5.39 -1.11
CA PRO A 98 4.80 -5.53 -1.13
C PRO A 98 5.33 -6.16 -2.43
N SER A 99 4.67 -7.18 -2.96
CA SER A 99 5.06 -7.85 -4.21
C SER A 99 5.13 -6.92 -5.44
N ASN A 100 4.38 -5.81 -5.45
CA ASN A 100 4.43 -4.83 -6.54
C ASN A 100 5.68 -3.93 -6.48
N MET A 101 6.39 -3.92 -5.35
CA MET A 101 7.67 -3.20 -5.18
C MET A 101 8.92 -4.05 -5.50
N ALA A 102 8.75 -5.34 -5.82
CA ALA A 102 9.84 -6.31 -6.03
C ALA A 102 10.91 -5.85 -7.03
N ARG A 103 10.53 -5.09 -8.06
CA ARG A 103 11.47 -4.57 -9.08
C ARG A 103 12.50 -3.62 -8.48
N PHE A 104 12.11 -2.85 -7.48
CA PHE A 104 12.97 -1.85 -6.83
C PHE A 104 13.65 -2.39 -5.57
N ALA A 105 12.95 -3.23 -4.81
CA ALA A 105 13.43 -3.82 -3.56
C ALA A 105 13.10 -5.33 -3.57
N PRO A 106 14.01 -6.18 -4.05
CA PRO A 106 13.74 -7.62 -4.27
C PRO A 106 13.38 -8.40 -3.00
N SER A 107 13.73 -7.92 -1.81
CA SER A 107 13.41 -8.62 -0.55
C SER A 107 12.02 -8.25 0.01
N ILE A 108 11.43 -7.15 -0.42
CA ILE A 108 10.12 -6.68 0.06
C ILE A 108 9.00 -7.73 -0.07
N PRO A 109 8.93 -8.56 -1.14
CA PRO A 109 7.93 -9.62 -1.26
C PRO A 109 7.94 -10.67 -0.13
N LEU A 110 8.96 -10.66 0.73
CA LEU A 110 8.94 -11.50 1.94
C LEU A 110 7.77 -11.12 2.86
N MET A 111 7.33 -9.85 2.85
CA MET A 111 6.23 -9.37 3.71
C MET A 111 4.86 -9.96 3.34
N ASP A 112 4.63 -10.25 2.05
CA ASP A 112 3.36 -10.80 1.55
C ASP A 112 3.52 -12.17 0.89
N MET A 113 4.58 -12.89 1.26
CA MET A 113 4.84 -14.24 0.80
C MET A 113 3.71 -15.17 1.23
N PRO A 114 3.11 -15.95 0.31
CA PRO A 114 2.04 -16.86 0.66
C PRO A 114 2.44 -17.87 1.73
N PHE A 115 1.52 -18.15 2.66
CA PHE A 115 1.70 -19.04 3.82
C PHE A 115 2.77 -18.59 4.83
N LEU A 116 3.11 -17.29 4.87
CA LEU A 116 4.06 -16.75 5.84
C LEU A 116 3.46 -16.68 7.25
N PHE A 117 2.23 -16.19 7.37
CA PHE A 117 1.57 -15.98 8.66
C PHE A 117 0.66 -17.16 9.01
N ARG A 118 0.70 -17.57 10.28
CA ARG A 118 -0.15 -18.66 10.81
C ARG A 118 -1.60 -18.23 10.93
N ASP A 119 -1.80 -17.04 11.49
CA ASP A 119 -3.09 -16.45 11.86
C ASP A 119 -2.97 -14.92 12.00
N LEU A 120 -4.08 -14.25 12.32
CA LEU A 120 -4.13 -12.80 12.52
C LEU A 120 -3.32 -12.33 13.73
N ASP A 121 -3.21 -13.13 14.79
CA ASP A 121 -2.44 -12.77 15.98
C ASP A 121 -0.95 -12.74 15.67
N HIS A 122 -0.45 -13.77 15.00
CA HIS A 122 0.93 -13.82 14.51
C HIS A 122 1.21 -12.66 13.54
N TRP A 123 0.32 -12.43 12.58
CA TRP A 123 0.42 -11.34 11.62
C TRP A 123 0.48 -9.96 12.31
N ASN A 124 -0.40 -9.69 13.28
CA ASN A 124 -0.38 -8.47 14.07
C ASN A 124 0.89 -8.34 14.92
N ALA A 125 1.36 -9.42 15.52
CA ALA A 125 2.59 -9.41 16.31
C ALA A 125 3.82 -9.05 15.47
N VAL A 126 3.89 -9.55 14.23
CA VAL A 126 4.96 -9.20 13.28
C VAL A 126 4.87 -7.73 12.87
N LEU A 127 3.70 -7.26 12.40
CA LEU A 127 3.52 -5.89 11.90
C LEU A 127 3.63 -4.81 12.99
N SER A 128 3.37 -5.18 14.25
CA SER A 128 3.50 -4.27 15.39
C SER A 128 4.91 -4.25 15.99
N SER A 129 5.83 -5.05 15.47
CA SER A 129 7.23 -5.14 15.90
C SER A 129 8.16 -4.46 14.89
N ASN A 130 9.45 -4.32 15.27
CA ASN A 130 10.47 -3.80 14.36
C ASN A 130 11.13 -4.90 13.50
N ILE A 131 10.54 -6.10 13.43
CA ILE A 131 11.15 -7.25 12.74
C ILE A 131 11.31 -7.01 11.24
N LEU A 132 10.43 -6.21 10.65
CA LEU A 132 10.45 -5.87 9.22
C LEU A 132 11.39 -4.70 8.87
N ALA A 133 12.04 -4.06 9.84
CA ALA A 133 12.95 -2.92 9.63
C ALA A 133 14.03 -3.15 8.56
N PRO A 134 14.65 -4.35 8.41
CA PRO A 134 15.59 -4.59 7.31
C PRO A 134 14.96 -4.44 5.91
N LEU A 135 13.71 -4.82 5.75
CA LEU A 135 12.97 -4.70 4.48
C LEU A 135 12.56 -3.24 4.22
N GLU A 136 12.13 -2.53 5.27
CA GLU A 136 11.83 -1.09 5.21
C GLU A 136 13.07 -0.29 4.79
N LYS A 137 14.22 -0.64 5.38
CA LYS A 137 15.50 -0.03 5.03
C LYS A 137 15.89 -0.29 3.57
N GLU A 138 15.75 -1.53 3.09
CA GLU A 138 16.03 -1.85 1.68
C GLU A 138 15.15 -1.03 0.74
N LEU A 139 13.85 -0.91 1.04
CA LEU A 139 12.91 -0.14 0.23
C LEU A 139 13.31 1.35 0.20
N SER A 140 13.65 1.90 1.35
CA SER A 140 14.10 3.29 1.44
C SER A 140 15.41 3.52 0.67
N ASP A 141 16.39 2.65 0.83
CA ASP A 141 17.71 2.80 0.20
C ASP A 141 17.67 2.62 -1.31
N LYS A 142 16.89 1.63 -1.81
CA LYS A 142 16.89 1.25 -3.23
C LYS A 142 15.80 1.95 -4.04
N ALA A 143 14.65 2.22 -3.44
CA ALA A 143 13.49 2.79 -4.11
C ALA A 143 13.19 4.23 -3.69
N ASP A 144 13.84 4.75 -2.65
CA ASP A 144 13.50 6.04 -2.06
C ASP A 144 12.00 6.16 -1.70
N ILE A 145 11.47 5.05 -1.15
CA ILE A 145 10.08 4.93 -0.68
C ILE A 145 10.10 4.62 0.81
N ILE A 146 9.28 5.33 1.57
CA ILE A 146 9.19 5.21 3.03
C ILE A 146 7.88 4.52 3.39
N ILE A 147 7.93 3.50 4.24
CA ILE A 147 6.74 2.92 4.86
C ILE A 147 6.37 3.76 6.08
N VAL A 148 5.16 4.29 6.11
CA VAL A 148 4.68 5.12 7.22
C VAL A 148 3.69 4.38 8.14
N GLY A 149 3.19 3.23 7.70
CA GLY A 149 2.30 2.36 8.48
C GLY A 149 1.93 1.09 7.73
N TYR A 150 1.33 0.15 8.44
CA TYR A 150 0.89 -1.14 7.90
C TYR A 150 -0.61 -1.33 8.11
N ALA A 151 -1.33 -1.54 7.04
CA ALA A 151 -2.73 -1.96 6.99
C ALA A 151 -2.83 -3.37 6.38
N GLY A 152 -4.01 -3.79 6.00
CA GLY A 152 -4.30 -5.12 5.52
C GLY A 152 -5.19 -5.89 6.49
N GLY A 153 -5.19 -7.21 6.40
CA GLY A 153 -5.92 -8.11 7.31
C GLY A 153 -6.93 -9.02 6.61
N GLY A 154 -7.25 -8.75 5.35
CA GLY A 154 -8.10 -9.63 4.56
C GLY A 154 -7.41 -10.95 4.23
N THR A 155 -8.17 -12.02 4.24
CA THR A 155 -7.67 -13.36 3.92
C THR A 155 -7.81 -13.64 2.44
N ARG A 156 -6.67 -13.88 1.77
CA ARG A 156 -6.66 -14.20 0.34
C ARG A 156 -6.95 -15.68 0.12
N ASN A 157 -7.84 -15.92 -0.83
CA ASN A 157 -8.32 -17.23 -1.23
C ASN A 157 -8.18 -17.41 -2.74
N LEU A 158 -8.26 -18.66 -3.21
CA LEU A 158 -8.33 -18.95 -4.64
C LEU A 158 -9.72 -18.59 -5.18
N ILE A 159 -9.76 -17.91 -6.32
CA ILE A 159 -10.96 -17.48 -7.03
C ILE A 159 -10.87 -18.02 -8.44
N SER A 160 -11.90 -18.73 -8.91
CA SER A 160 -11.83 -19.47 -10.16
C SER A 160 -13.15 -19.47 -10.93
N ASN A 161 -13.07 -19.64 -12.25
CA ASN A 161 -14.22 -19.89 -13.12
C ASN A 161 -14.78 -21.33 -13.01
N LYS A 162 -14.07 -22.22 -12.28
CA LYS A 162 -14.50 -23.58 -11.96
C LYS A 162 -14.20 -23.93 -10.52
N LYS A 163 -14.96 -24.90 -9.96
CA LYS A 163 -14.74 -25.38 -8.59
C LYS A 163 -13.38 -26.06 -8.47
N ILE A 164 -12.58 -25.63 -7.49
CA ILE A 164 -11.31 -26.24 -7.10
C ILE A 164 -11.40 -26.53 -5.60
N SER A 165 -11.32 -27.78 -5.19
CA SER A 165 -11.46 -28.14 -3.78
C SER A 165 -10.33 -29.01 -3.24
N ASN A 166 -9.39 -29.42 -4.09
CA ASN A 166 -8.26 -30.29 -3.73
C ASN A 166 -7.08 -30.10 -4.68
N LEU A 167 -5.94 -30.74 -4.36
CA LEU A 167 -4.70 -30.64 -5.13
C LEU A 167 -4.83 -31.21 -6.56
N GLN A 168 -5.66 -32.23 -6.76
CA GLN A 168 -5.84 -32.79 -8.10
C GLN A 168 -6.55 -31.81 -9.03
N GLU A 169 -7.59 -31.12 -8.53
CA GLU A 169 -8.33 -30.10 -9.26
C GLU A 169 -7.51 -28.83 -9.46
N LEU A 170 -6.58 -28.52 -8.52
CA LEU A 170 -5.66 -27.39 -8.61
C LEU A 170 -4.54 -27.63 -9.65
N SER A 171 -4.20 -28.86 -9.94
CA SER A 171 -3.11 -29.21 -10.85
C SER A 171 -3.32 -28.63 -12.25
N GLY A 172 -2.35 -27.83 -12.71
CA GLY A 172 -2.40 -27.14 -14.00
C GLY A 172 -3.41 -25.98 -14.08
N HIS A 173 -4.05 -25.60 -12.97
CA HIS A 173 -4.98 -24.48 -12.93
C HIS A 173 -4.25 -23.18 -13.28
N LYS A 174 -4.65 -22.55 -14.37
CA LYS A 174 -4.06 -21.30 -14.86
C LYS A 174 -4.57 -20.15 -14.00
N MET A 175 -3.69 -19.55 -13.22
CA MET A 175 -4.10 -18.46 -12.36
C MET A 175 -3.18 -17.25 -12.43
N ARG A 176 -3.75 -16.09 -12.26
CA ARG A 176 -2.97 -14.87 -12.13
C ARG A 176 -2.35 -14.77 -10.73
N VAL A 177 -1.10 -14.35 -10.71
CA VAL A 177 -0.40 -13.94 -9.49
C VAL A 177 0.19 -12.54 -9.64
N MET A 178 0.62 -11.92 -8.52
CA MET A 178 1.39 -10.68 -8.54
C MET A 178 2.78 -10.90 -9.14
N GLY A 179 3.45 -9.82 -9.56
CA GLY A 179 4.69 -9.88 -10.35
C GLY A 179 5.96 -10.30 -9.60
N ALA A 180 5.89 -10.53 -8.27
CA ALA A 180 7.06 -10.99 -7.51
C ALA A 180 7.34 -12.48 -7.76
N PRO A 181 8.62 -12.89 -7.96
CA PRO A 181 8.97 -14.28 -8.26
C PRO A 181 8.45 -15.29 -7.25
N ILE A 182 8.44 -14.96 -5.96
CA ILE A 182 7.96 -15.85 -4.89
C ILE A 182 6.49 -16.22 -5.05
N GLN A 183 5.67 -15.32 -5.58
CA GLN A 183 4.25 -15.61 -5.83
C GLN A 183 4.11 -16.78 -6.81
N ALA A 184 4.79 -16.72 -7.93
CA ALA A 184 4.77 -17.82 -8.90
C ALA A 184 5.44 -19.10 -8.36
N GLN A 185 6.53 -18.97 -7.62
CA GLN A 185 7.25 -20.13 -7.06
C GLN A 185 6.36 -20.92 -6.08
N VAL A 186 5.61 -20.23 -5.22
CA VAL A 186 4.71 -20.88 -4.26
C VAL A 186 3.56 -21.59 -4.97
N PHE A 187 2.90 -20.93 -5.92
CA PHE A 187 1.77 -21.55 -6.63
C PHE A 187 2.20 -22.68 -7.58
N ASN A 188 3.39 -22.60 -8.17
CA ASN A 188 4.00 -23.72 -8.88
C ASN A 188 4.29 -24.93 -7.95
N ALA A 189 4.78 -24.67 -6.73
CA ALA A 189 5.08 -25.72 -5.76
C ALA A 189 3.85 -26.53 -5.36
N ILE A 190 2.65 -25.95 -5.43
CA ILE A 190 1.37 -26.64 -5.15
C ILE A 190 0.67 -27.16 -6.42
N GLY A 191 1.34 -27.09 -7.58
CA GLY A 191 0.88 -27.65 -8.83
C GLY A 191 0.00 -26.77 -9.71
N ALA A 192 -0.27 -25.53 -9.33
CA ALA A 192 -0.96 -24.56 -10.20
C ALA A 192 -0.04 -24.08 -11.35
N ALA A 193 -0.61 -23.42 -12.35
CA ALA A 193 0.09 -22.78 -13.46
C ALA A 193 -0.02 -21.23 -13.35
N PRO A 194 0.81 -20.59 -12.52
CA PRO A 194 0.72 -19.17 -12.27
C PRO A 194 1.29 -18.34 -13.42
N SER A 195 0.67 -17.20 -13.70
CA SER A 195 1.13 -16.19 -14.65
C SER A 195 1.04 -14.80 -14.04
N ALA A 196 2.10 -13.99 -14.19
CA ALA A 196 2.08 -12.60 -13.76
C ALA A 196 1.37 -11.76 -14.82
N ILE A 197 0.16 -11.29 -14.50
CA ILE A 197 -0.67 -10.45 -15.38
C ILE A 197 -0.97 -9.15 -14.62
N SER A 198 -1.01 -8.02 -15.35
CA SER A 198 -1.36 -6.71 -14.79
C SER A 198 -2.78 -6.75 -14.22
N TYR A 199 -2.99 -6.11 -13.06
CA TYR A 199 -4.22 -6.31 -12.29
C TYR A 199 -5.48 -5.84 -13.02
N ASN A 200 -5.38 -4.77 -13.80
CA ASN A 200 -6.47 -4.25 -14.64
C ASN A 200 -6.81 -5.15 -15.85
N GLU A 201 -5.97 -6.14 -16.17
CA GLU A 201 -6.18 -7.07 -17.28
C GLU A 201 -6.84 -8.38 -16.82
N VAL A 202 -6.88 -8.63 -15.50
CA VAL A 202 -7.26 -9.94 -14.93
C VAL A 202 -8.70 -10.32 -15.27
N TYR A 203 -9.66 -9.40 -15.12
CA TYR A 203 -11.07 -9.65 -15.44
C TYR A 203 -11.21 -10.13 -16.89
N ASN A 204 -10.66 -9.39 -17.83
CA ASN A 204 -10.72 -9.71 -19.25
C ASN A 204 -9.96 -11.01 -19.60
N ALA A 205 -8.83 -11.28 -18.91
CA ALA A 205 -8.06 -12.51 -19.12
C ALA A 205 -8.83 -13.76 -18.68
N ILE A 206 -9.61 -13.67 -17.58
CA ILE A 206 -10.50 -14.77 -17.15
C ILE A 206 -11.66 -14.91 -18.13
N GLN A 207 -12.32 -13.79 -18.48
CA GLN A 207 -13.45 -13.79 -19.41
C GLN A 207 -13.07 -14.39 -20.78
N ALA A 208 -11.84 -14.12 -21.27
CA ALA A 208 -11.31 -14.66 -22.51
C ALA A 208 -10.74 -16.08 -22.40
N GLY A 209 -10.72 -16.69 -21.20
CA GLY A 209 -10.17 -18.02 -20.96
C GLY A 209 -8.64 -18.12 -21.06
N VAL A 210 -7.92 -17.00 -21.01
CA VAL A 210 -6.45 -16.97 -20.97
C VAL A 210 -5.95 -17.56 -19.66
N ILE A 211 -6.64 -17.23 -18.55
CA ILE A 211 -6.46 -17.81 -17.23
C ILE A 211 -7.82 -18.29 -16.69
N ASP A 212 -7.78 -19.20 -15.73
CA ASP A 212 -8.96 -19.77 -15.10
C ASP A 212 -9.38 -19.00 -13.82
N GLY A 213 -8.48 -18.20 -13.24
CA GLY A 213 -8.75 -17.51 -11.99
C GLY A 213 -7.58 -16.67 -11.48
N LEU A 214 -7.71 -16.27 -10.23
CA LEU A 214 -6.75 -15.46 -9.48
C LEU A 214 -6.81 -15.85 -8.00
N GLU A 215 -6.11 -15.12 -7.16
CA GLU A 215 -6.22 -15.18 -5.70
C GLU A 215 -6.44 -13.76 -5.15
N ASN A 216 -7.34 -13.59 -4.16
CA ASN A 216 -7.61 -12.29 -3.57
C ASN A 216 -8.41 -12.38 -2.26
N GLU A 217 -8.53 -11.25 -1.57
CA GLU A 217 -9.40 -11.00 -0.41
C GLU A 217 -10.80 -10.53 -0.86
N ALA A 218 -11.78 -10.63 0.04
CA ALA A 218 -13.19 -10.39 -0.27
C ALA A 218 -13.49 -8.97 -0.76
N ALA A 219 -12.83 -7.94 -0.19
CA ALA A 219 -13.04 -6.55 -0.58
C ALA A 219 -12.73 -6.30 -2.06
N SER A 220 -11.61 -6.83 -2.55
CA SER A 220 -11.20 -6.71 -3.95
C SER A 220 -12.06 -7.56 -4.89
N ILE A 221 -12.50 -8.75 -4.46
CA ILE A 221 -13.44 -9.58 -5.24
C ILE A 221 -14.73 -8.80 -5.50
N GLN A 222 -15.25 -8.16 -4.46
CA GLN A 222 -16.49 -7.38 -4.52
C GLN A 222 -16.32 -6.12 -5.37
N ASN A 223 -15.29 -5.32 -5.09
CA ASN A 223 -15.07 -4.02 -5.72
C ASN A 223 -14.83 -4.12 -7.23
N LEU A 224 -14.02 -5.10 -7.66
CA LEU A 224 -13.69 -5.32 -9.07
C LEU A 224 -14.59 -6.36 -9.75
N LYS A 225 -15.63 -6.82 -9.05
CA LYS A 225 -16.65 -7.74 -9.56
C LYS A 225 -16.07 -9.03 -10.17
N PHE A 226 -14.98 -9.54 -9.64
CA PHE A 226 -14.39 -10.77 -10.14
C PHE A 226 -15.35 -11.97 -10.08
N TYR A 227 -16.35 -11.92 -9.20
CA TYR A 227 -17.41 -12.92 -9.10
C TYR A 227 -18.21 -13.11 -10.40
N GLU A 228 -18.26 -12.11 -11.30
CA GLU A 228 -18.96 -12.22 -12.59
C GLU A 228 -18.25 -13.19 -13.56
N VAL A 229 -16.93 -13.31 -13.48
CA VAL A 229 -16.10 -14.15 -14.36
C VAL A 229 -15.48 -15.35 -13.65
N ALA A 230 -15.42 -15.32 -12.31
CA ALA A 230 -14.82 -16.35 -11.45
C ALA A 230 -15.66 -16.52 -10.16
N PRO A 231 -16.84 -17.18 -10.24
CA PRO A 231 -17.78 -17.24 -9.11
C PRO A 231 -17.40 -18.28 -8.03
N PHE A 232 -16.34 -19.07 -8.19
CA PHE A 232 -15.96 -20.10 -7.23
C PHE A 232 -14.81 -19.58 -6.34
N VAL A 233 -15.07 -19.45 -5.05
CA VAL A 233 -14.07 -19.10 -4.04
C VAL A 233 -13.72 -20.34 -3.23
N THR A 234 -12.45 -20.74 -3.23
CA THR A 234 -11.95 -21.85 -2.44
C THR A 234 -11.09 -21.29 -1.30
N LYS A 235 -11.46 -21.58 -0.08
CA LYS A 235 -10.75 -21.13 1.13
C LYS A 235 -9.41 -21.85 1.29
N THR A 236 -8.42 -21.35 0.58
CA THR A 236 -7.01 -21.76 0.77
C THR A 236 -6.37 -21.01 1.91
N ALA A 237 -6.87 -19.82 2.25
CA ALA A 237 -6.36 -18.95 3.31
C ALA A 237 -4.83 -18.87 3.29
N HIS A 238 -4.26 -18.66 2.09
CA HIS A 238 -2.83 -18.76 1.86
C HIS A 238 -2.07 -17.47 2.19
N THR A 239 -2.76 -16.35 2.32
CA THR A 239 -2.13 -15.07 2.68
C THR A 239 -3.11 -14.23 3.51
N ILE A 240 -2.59 -13.59 4.55
CA ILE A 240 -3.24 -12.44 5.17
C ILE A 240 -2.61 -11.20 4.55
N THR A 241 -3.40 -10.32 3.99
CA THR A 241 -2.89 -9.15 3.26
C THR A 241 -2.01 -8.28 4.16
N VAL A 242 -0.84 -7.90 3.64
CA VAL A 242 0.00 -6.84 4.19
C VAL A 242 -0.07 -5.68 3.22
N ARG A 243 -0.51 -4.52 3.70
CA ARG A 243 -0.71 -3.32 2.89
C ARG A 243 0.01 -2.13 3.52
N PRO A 244 1.30 -1.95 3.25
CA PRO A 244 2.00 -0.76 3.70
C PRO A 244 1.42 0.50 3.08
N ILE A 245 1.20 1.50 3.93
CA ILE A 245 1.01 2.89 3.52
C ILE A 245 2.41 3.42 3.24
N VAL A 246 2.64 3.86 2.03
CA VAL A 246 3.97 4.28 1.57
C VAL A 246 3.97 5.72 1.09
N PHE A 247 5.11 6.38 1.26
CA PHE A 247 5.33 7.77 0.88
C PHE A 247 6.59 7.90 0.02
N SER A 248 6.60 8.79 -0.97
CA SER A 248 7.79 9.13 -1.75
C SER A 248 8.83 9.78 -0.84
N GLY A 249 10.03 9.22 -0.74
CA GLY A 249 11.13 9.81 0.02
C GLY A 249 11.51 11.20 -0.50
N LYS A 250 11.44 11.40 -1.83
CA LYS A 250 11.70 12.71 -2.46
C LYS A 250 10.68 13.78 -2.05
N SER A 251 9.40 13.41 -2.01
CA SER A 251 8.34 14.31 -1.54
C SER A 251 8.46 14.55 -0.04
N PHE A 252 8.65 13.49 0.74
CA PHE A 252 8.73 13.53 2.20
C PHE A 252 9.81 14.50 2.72
N ARG A 253 11.02 14.41 2.15
CA ARG A 253 12.15 15.26 2.57
C ARG A 253 11.98 16.75 2.27
N LYS A 254 11.05 17.13 1.40
CA LYS A 254 10.73 18.54 1.09
C LYS A 254 9.72 19.13 2.06
N LEU A 255 9.04 18.30 2.84
CA LEU A 255 8.01 18.76 3.77
C LEU A 255 8.63 19.39 5.03
N PRO A 256 7.93 20.29 5.72
CA PRO A 256 8.31 20.76 7.05
C PRO A 256 8.50 19.59 8.03
N ALA A 257 9.45 19.71 8.96
CA ALA A 257 9.81 18.62 9.88
C ALA A 257 8.65 18.19 10.80
N ASP A 258 7.79 19.12 11.20
CA ASP A 258 6.57 18.86 11.97
C ASP A 258 5.50 18.12 11.14
N LEU A 259 5.37 18.44 9.85
CA LEU A 259 4.50 17.68 8.94
C LEU A 259 5.05 16.26 8.70
N GLN A 260 6.37 16.09 8.55
CA GLN A 260 6.99 14.76 8.48
C GLN A 260 6.66 13.93 9.73
N THR A 261 6.76 14.54 10.91
CA THR A 261 6.41 13.91 12.19
C THR A 261 4.92 13.54 12.25
N ALA A 262 4.04 14.43 11.80
CA ALA A 262 2.60 14.19 11.74
C ALA A 262 2.26 13.02 10.78
N ILE A 263 2.88 12.95 9.61
CA ILE A 263 2.72 11.87 8.63
C ILE A 263 3.14 10.51 9.23
N MET A 264 4.29 10.42 9.88
CA MET A 264 4.75 9.17 10.49
C MET A 264 3.81 8.69 11.61
N LYS A 265 3.31 9.61 12.44
CA LYS A 265 2.33 9.30 13.49
C LYS A 265 0.99 8.88 12.90
N ALA A 266 0.48 9.65 11.93
CA ALA A 266 -0.78 9.39 11.25
C ALA A 266 -0.75 8.06 10.48
N GLY A 267 0.35 7.76 9.79
CA GLY A 267 0.51 6.52 9.05
C GLY A 267 0.44 5.29 9.94
N LYS A 268 1.08 5.33 11.11
CA LYS A 268 1.04 4.25 12.09
C LYS A 268 -0.38 4.00 12.61
N GLU A 269 -1.11 5.07 12.96
CA GLU A 269 -2.48 4.97 13.48
C GLU A 269 -3.47 4.57 12.38
N ALA A 270 -3.37 5.15 11.18
CA ALA A 270 -4.18 4.77 10.03
C ALA A 270 -3.94 3.31 9.61
N GLY A 271 -2.70 2.85 9.70
CA GLY A 271 -2.36 1.44 9.47
C GLY A 271 -3.08 0.52 10.45
N SER A 272 -3.09 0.85 11.74
CA SER A 272 -3.84 0.09 12.77
C SER A 272 -5.34 0.08 12.49
N TYR A 273 -5.91 1.25 12.16
CA TYR A 273 -7.30 1.36 11.74
C TYR A 273 -7.62 0.47 10.54
N GLY A 274 -6.76 0.50 9.50
CA GLY A 274 -6.94 -0.33 8.30
C GLY A 274 -6.87 -1.82 8.59
N ARG A 275 -6.00 -2.25 9.52
CA ARG A 275 -5.92 -3.65 9.96
C ARG A 275 -7.20 -4.12 10.65
N GLU A 276 -7.73 -3.32 11.58
CA GLU A 276 -8.99 -3.63 12.26
C GLU A 276 -10.16 -3.68 11.28
N LEU A 277 -10.24 -2.67 10.40
CA LEU A 277 -11.32 -2.56 9.41
C LEU A 277 -11.36 -3.77 8.48
N GLU A 278 -10.25 -4.09 7.83
CA GLU A 278 -10.22 -5.15 6.82
C GLU A 278 -10.38 -6.55 7.47
N SER A 279 -9.71 -6.81 8.60
CA SER A 279 -9.88 -8.08 9.33
C SER A 279 -11.32 -8.32 9.78
N HIS A 280 -12.04 -7.25 10.14
CA HIS A 280 -13.44 -7.34 10.54
C HIS A 280 -14.36 -7.55 9.32
N GLU A 281 -14.12 -6.82 8.23
CA GLU A 281 -15.03 -6.79 7.08
C GLU A 281 -14.85 -7.98 6.12
N ASP A 282 -13.68 -8.63 6.06
CA ASP A 282 -13.35 -9.62 5.04
C ASP A 282 -14.33 -10.81 5.04
N ALA A 283 -14.52 -11.46 6.18
CA ALA A 283 -15.46 -12.59 6.31
C ALA A 283 -16.91 -12.15 6.09
N ILE A 284 -17.27 -10.92 6.50
CA ILE A 284 -18.61 -10.36 6.31
C ILE A 284 -18.89 -10.18 4.82
N LYS A 285 -17.98 -9.56 4.07
CA LYS A 285 -18.11 -9.34 2.63
C LYS A 285 -18.17 -10.66 1.86
N LEU A 286 -17.33 -11.64 2.24
CA LEU A 286 -17.37 -12.96 1.64
C LEU A 286 -18.73 -13.63 1.84
N LYS A 287 -19.27 -13.55 3.06
CA LYS A 287 -20.60 -14.08 3.38
C LYS A 287 -21.72 -13.34 2.61
N GLN A 288 -21.65 -12.01 2.54
CA GLN A 288 -22.65 -11.20 1.80
C GLN A 288 -22.71 -11.58 0.32
N MET A 289 -21.57 -11.75 -0.33
CA MET A 289 -21.52 -12.20 -1.74
C MET A 289 -22.06 -13.62 -1.91
N ALA A 290 -21.79 -14.52 -0.96
CA ALA A 290 -22.31 -15.88 -0.98
C ALA A 290 -23.84 -15.92 -0.76
N ASP A 291 -24.36 -15.17 0.22
CA ASP A 291 -25.80 -15.06 0.49
C ASP A 291 -26.57 -14.43 -0.69
N ALA A 292 -25.93 -13.52 -1.40
CA ALA A 292 -26.47 -12.90 -2.63
C ALA A 292 -26.38 -13.82 -3.88
N GLY A 293 -25.81 -15.01 -3.75
CA GLY A 293 -25.61 -15.94 -4.86
C GLY A 293 -24.57 -15.52 -5.89
N GLN A 294 -23.74 -14.54 -5.57
CA GLN A 294 -22.68 -14.05 -6.45
C GLN A 294 -21.48 -14.98 -6.49
N ILE A 295 -21.19 -15.69 -5.39
CA ILE A 295 -20.09 -16.64 -5.28
C ILE A 295 -20.53 -17.96 -4.66
N ASN A 296 -19.78 -19.00 -5.00
CA ASN A 296 -19.88 -20.34 -4.39
C ASN A 296 -18.63 -20.59 -3.56
N VAL A 297 -18.75 -20.61 -2.25
CA VAL A 297 -17.63 -20.80 -1.32
C VAL A 297 -17.45 -22.28 -1.00
N SER A 298 -16.22 -22.77 -1.03
CA SER A 298 -15.85 -24.13 -0.63
C SER A 298 -14.55 -24.14 0.17
N GLU A 299 -14.38 -25.16 1.01
CA GLU A 299 -13.13 -25.43 1.71
C GLU A 299 -12.15 -26.17 0.79
N PHE A 300 -10.84 -25.96 1.02
CA PHE A 300 -9.79 -26.72 0.34
C PHE A 300 -9.42 -27.95 1.18
N ALA A 301 -9.60 -29.14 0.61
CA ALA A 301 -9.24 -30.37 1.28
C ALA A 301 -7.70 -30.46 1.48
N ASN A 302 -7.30 -30.90 2.68
CA ASN A 302 -5.88 -31.10 3.00
C ASN A 302 -5.03 -29.82 2.93
N ARG A 303 -5.55 -28.67 3.37
CA ARG A 303 -4.82 -27.39 3.40
C ARG A 303 -3.44 -27.51 4.06
N GLU A 304 -3.30 -28.34 5.11
CA GLU A 304 -2.03 -28.61 5.80
C GLU A 304 -0.94 -29.13 4.86
N LYS A 305 -1.34 -29.89 3.82
CA LYS A 305 -0.40 -30.36 2.80
C LYS A 305 0.19 -29.21 1.98
N LEU A 306 -0.59 -28.15 1.74
CA LEU A 306 -0.08 -26.96 1.05
C LEU A 306 1.10 -26.34 1.82
N LEU A 307 0.99 -26.20 3.14
CA LEU A 307 2.06 -25.66 3.99
C LEU A 307 3.36 -26.42 3.84
N THR A 308 3.28 -27.76 3.82
CA THR A 308 4.46 -28.62 3.63
C THR A 308 5.07 -28.45 2.24
N MET A 309 4.22 -28.37 1.20
CA MET A 309 4.66 -28.26 -0.20
C MET A 309 5.34 -26.91 -0.50
N VAL A 310 4.88 -25.83 0.11
CA VAL A 310 5.41 -24.47 -0.19
C VAL A 310 6.68 -24.13 0.57
N LYS A 311 6.93 -24.78 1.70
CA LYS A 311 8.07 -24.47 2.58
C LYS A 311 9.43 -24.44 1.86
N PRO A 312 9.79 -25.41 0.97
CA PRO A 312 11.04 -25.36 0.22
C PRO A 312 11.17 -24.14 -0.69
N ALA A 313 10.05 -23.71 -1.32
CA ALA A 313 10.04 -22.51 -2.17
C ALA A 313 10.27 -21.23 -1.35
N GLN A 314 9.64 -21.13 -0.18
CA GLN A 314 9.83 -20.03 0.75
C GLN A 314 11.27 -19.94 1.26
N ASP A 315 11.85 -21.07 1.68
CA ASP A 315 13.21 -21.15 2.21
C ASP A 315 14.24 -20.77 1.12
N LYS A 316 14.08 -21.30 -0.10
CA LYS A 316 14.90 -20.95 -1.26
C LYS A 316 14.81 -19.48 -1.65
N PHE A 317 13.61 -18.90 -1.58
CA PHE A 317 13.44 -17.46 -1.82
C PHE A 317 14.19 -16.65 -0.76
N ALA A 318 13.98 -16.94 0.52
CA ALA A 318 14.68 -16.24 1.61
C ALA A 318 16.19 -16.34 1.49
N GLU A 319 16.73 -17.51 1.09
CA GLU A 319 18.15 -17.69 0.81
C GLU A 319 18.62 -16.79 -0.34
N SER A 320 17.87 -16.75 -1.45
CA SER A 320 18.21 -15.96 -2.66
C SER A 320 18.30 -14.45 -2.40
N ILE A 321 17.58 -13.96 -1.38
CA ILE A 321 17.59 -12.55 -0.96
C ILE A 321 18.41 -12.31 0.33
N SER A 322 19.17 -13.31 0.79
CA SER A 322 19.96 -13.27 2.03
C SER A 322 19.13 -12.95 3.30
N ALA A 323 17.84 -13.38 3.32
CA ALA A 323 16.87 -13.09 4.38
C ALA A 323 16.46 -14.34 5.19
N THR A 324 17.24 -15.44 5.18
CA THR A 324 16.93 -16.68 5.91
C THR A 324 16.69 -16.45 7.40
N LYS A 325 17.57 -15.67 8.05
CA LYS A 325 17.42 -15.34 9.48
C LYS A 325 16.15 -14.49 9.74
N LEU A 326 15.80 -13.60 8.82
CA LEU A 326 14.60 -12.79 8.94
C LEU A 326 13.34 -13.67 8.80
N LEU A 327 13.30 -14.58 7.82
CA LEU A 327 12.21 -15.54 7.67
C LEU A 327 12.01 -16.40 8.92
N GLU A 328 13.11 -16.92 9.50
CA GLU A 328 13.07 -17.68 10.76
C GLU A 328 12.55 -16.82 11.92
N ALA A 329 13.02 -15.58 12.04
CA ALA A 329 12.55 -14.66 13.08
C ALA A 329 11.07 -14.33 12.94
N ILE A 330 10.55 -14.17 11.71
CA ILE A 330 9.11 -13.98 11.46
C ILE A 330 8.34 -15.24 11.86
N ARG A 331 8.76 -16.42 11.42
CA ARG A 331 8.09 -17.69 11.74
C ARG A 331 8.03 -18.01 13.24
N ASN A 332 9.01 -17.54 14.00
CA ASN A 332 9.12 -17.78 15.45
C ASN A 332 8.46 -16.68 16.30
N LYS A 333 7.98 -15.59 15.68
CA LYS A 333 7.28 -14.53 16.39
C LYS A 333 5.91 -15.00 16.88
#